data_630ff253e39dfdbfbbeffaa2557dfb92
#
_entry.id   630ff253e39dfdbfbbeffaa2557dfb92
#
_cell.length_a   1.000
_cell.length_b   1.000
_cell.length_c   1.000
_cell.angle_alpha   90.00
_cell.angle_beta   90.00
_cell.angle_gamma   90.00
#
_symmetry.space_group_name_H-M   'P 1'
#
loop_
_entity.id
_entity.type
_entity.pdbx_description
1 polymer ?
#
loop_
_entity_poly.entity_id
_entity_poly.type
_entity_poly.pdbx_seq_one_letter_code
_entity_poly.pdbx_strand_id
1 'polypeptide(L)'
;MILTGHALRERFQALDDFLVSHQSLWRPKPFTCPVLPWEAEHAELAAWLRRRSLAQADAEHNHPAELPAPAPFPALARRAAELSALGQLPSRELGPLPERLSVDVPGRKWQQISAFAERLLFQRQPAHWLDWCSGKGHLGRLLAQGGQHLTCLEYDPQLVEAGQRLSERLQLAASHLQQDVLADDAGARLTAEHSPVALHACGDLHVRLLRLASAAGCAQLAVAPCCYNRIAAEHYQALSAPARASTLQLSLDDLRLPLAET
;
A
#
# COMPACT_ATOMS: atom_id res chain seq x y z
N MET A 1 -9.22 -14.79 -4.31
CA MET A 1 -8.10 -15.75 -4.53
C MET A 1 -6.80 -14.99 -4.35
N ILE A 2 -5.83 -15.52 -3.61
CA ILE A 2 -4.50 -14.92 -3.45
C ILE A 2 -3.67 -15.32 -4.67
N LEU A 3 -3.10 -14.34 -5.37
CA LEU A 3 -2.23 -14.59 -6.52
C LEU A 3 -0.80 -14.83 -6.04
N THR A 4 -0.16 -15.87 -6.56
CA THR A 4 1.23 -16.22 -6.25
C THR A 4 1.96 -16.68 -7.51
N GLY A 5 3.28 -16.61 -7.50
CA GLY A 5 4.12 -17.17 -8.56
C GLY A 5 3.74 -16.69 -9.96
N HIS A 6 3.41 -17.63 -10.84
CA HIS A 6 3.09 -17.37 -12.25
C HIS A 6 1.84 -16.50 -12.43
N ALA A 7 0.77 -16.79 -11.70
CA ALA A 7 -0.48 -16.02 -11.77
C ALA A 7 -0.30 -14.54 -11.36
N LEU A 8 0.58 -14.27 -10.39
CA LEU A 8 0.93 -12.89 -10.01
C LEU A 8 1.70 -12.19 -11.14
N ARG A 9 2.61 -12.89 -11.81
CA ARG A 9 3.34 -12.36 -12.95
C ARG A 9 2.42 -12.05 -14.13
N GLU A 10 1.53 -12.96 -14.48
CA GLU A 10 0.53 -12.75 -15.55
C GLU A 10 -0.36 -11.55 -15.26
N ARG A 11 -0.79 -11.41 -14.01
CA ARG A 11 -1.59 -10.27 -13.57
C ARG A 11 -0.83 -8.96 -13.69
N PHE A 12 0.44 -8.94 -13.25
CA PHE A 12 1.31 -7.78 -13.41
C PHE A 12 1.44 -7.41 -14.90
N GLN A 13 1.72 -8.38 -15.77
CA GLN A 13 1.90 -8.16 -17.20
C GLN A 13 0.64 -7.58 -17.85
N ALA A 14 -0.51 -8.14 -17.52
CA ALA A 14 -1.79 -7.66 -18.05
C ALA A 14 -2.13 -6.21 -17.57
N LEU A 15 -1.77 -5.86 -16.36
CA LEU A 15 -1.89 -4.48 -15.83
C LEU A 15 -0.91 -3.53 -16.54
N ASP A 16 0.32 -3.95 -16.69
CA ASP A 16 1.37 -3.17 -17.34
C ASP A 16 1.02 -2.86 -18.80
N ASP A 17 0.67 -3.89 -19.58
CA ASP A 17 0.23 -3.77 -20.97
C ASP A 17 -0.98 -2.84 -21.10
N PHE A 18 -1.95 -2.96 -20.18
CA PHE A 18 -3.13 -2.10 -20.17
C PHE A 18 -2.76 -0.63 -19.91
N LEU A 19 -1.95 -0.36 -18.90
CA LEU A 19 -1.51 0.99 -18.56
C LEU A 19 -0.64 1.60 -19.68
N VAL A 20 0.30 0.85 -20.23
CA VAL A 20 1.14 1.29 -21.36
C VAL A 20 0.29 1.65 -22.56
N SER A 21 -0.68 0.80 -22.92
CA SER A 21 -1.51 0.99 -24.12
C SER A 21 -2.49 2.16 -24.01
N HIS A 22 -2.83 2.60 -22.80
CA HIS A 22 -3.87 3.62 -22.59
C HIS A 22 -3.35 4.88 -21.90
N GLN A 23 -2.05 5.18 -22.00
CA GLN A 23 -1.43 6.34 -21.34
C GLN A 23 -2.07 7.67 -21.76
N SER A 24 -2.52 7.80 -23.01
CA SER A 24 -3.22 8.99 -23.50
C SER A 24 -4.54 9.26 -22.79
N LEU A 25 -5.19 8.22 -22.24
CA LEU A 25 -6.47 8.34 -21.53
C LEU A 25 -6.33 8.65 -20.04
N TRP A 26 -5.42 7.96 -19.34
CA TRP A 26 -5.36 8.06 -17.89
C TRP A 26 -4.36 9.12 -17.36
N ARG A 27 -3.32 9.50 -18.12
CA ARG A 27 -2.32 10.50 -17.68
C ARG A 27 -2.80 11.94 -17.69
N PRO A 28 -3.60 12.41 -18.67
CA PRO A 28 -4.03 13.80 -18.71
C PRO A 28 -4.84 14.17 -17.47
N LYS A 29 -4.51 15.32 -16.86
CA LYS A 29 -5.23 15.86 -15.70
C LYS A 29 -6.44 16.67 -16.20
N PRO A 30 -7.68 16.22 -15.99
CA PRO A 30 -8.87 16.85 -16.60
C PRO A 30 -9.03 18.32 -16.27
N PHE A 31 -8.65 18.74 -15.08
CA PHE A 31 -8.83 20.13 -14.60
C PHE A 31 -7.69 21.08 -15.01
N THR A 32 -6.65 20.58 -15.70
CA THR A 32 -5.54 21.40 -16.14
C THR A 32 -5.60 21.74 -17.64
N CYS A 33 -6.44 21.05 -18.40
CA CYS A 33 -6.58 21.19 -19.84
C CYS A 33 -8.05 21.46 -20.22
N PRO A 34 -8.36 22.56 -20.96
CA PRO A 34 -9.72 22.80 -21.49
C PRO A 34 -10.18 21.72 -22.48
N VAL A 35 -9.22 21.19 -23.25
CA VAL A 35 -9.42 20.09 -24.20
C VAL A 35 -8.39 19.00 -23.88
N LEU A 36 -8.85 17.81 -23.65
CA LEU A 36 -7.98 16.69 -23.31
C LEU A 36 -7.35 16.08 -24.58
N PRO A 37 -6.08 15.65 -24.54
CA PRO A 37 -5.38 15.14 -25.72
C PRO A 37 -6.08 13.99 -26.46
N TRP A 38 -6.81 13.14 -25.73
CA TRP A 38 -7.52 11.99 -26.30
C TRP A 38 -8.85 12.35 -26.99
N GLU A 39 -9.37 13.59 -26.81
CA GLU A 39 -10.68 13.97 -27.36
C GLU A 39 -10.72 13.92 -28.89
N ALA A 40 -9.59 14.18 -29.55
CA ALA A 40 -9.51 14.08 -31.03
C ALA A 40 -9.67 12.65 -31.53
N GLU A 41 -9.13 11.68 -30.79
CA GLU A 41 -9.20 10.25 -31.12
C GLU A 41 -10.55 9.64 -30.77
N HIS A 42 -11.24 10.22 -29.76
CA HIS A 42 -12.50 9.72 -29.20
C HIS A 42 -13.58 10.82 -29.16
N ALA A 43 -13.81 11.48 -30.29
CA ALA A 43 -14.69 12.65 -30.40
C ALA A 43 -16.15 12.38 -29.95
N GLU A 44 -16.67 11.20 -30.24
CA GLU A 44 -18.02 10.81 -29.80
C GLU A 44 -18.11 10.68 -28.29
N LEU A 45 -17.10 10.06 -27.66
CA LEU A 45 -17.01 9.94 -26.22
C LEU A 45 -16.88 11.33 -25.56
N ALA A 46 -16.03 12.20 -26.07
CA ALA A 46 -15.87 13.56 -25.59
C ALA A 46 -17.18 14.34 -25.65
N ALA A 47 -17.85 14.30 -26.79
CA ALA A 47 -19.16 14.95 -26.98
C ALA A 47 -20.23 14.37 -26.05
N TRP A 48 -20.24 13.06 -25.84
CA TRP A 48 -21.16 12.38 -24.93
C TRP A 48 -20.91 12.81 -23.47
N LEU A 49 -19.67 12.82 -22.99
CA LEU A 49 -19.30 13.25 -21.65
C LEU A 49 -19.68 14.71 -21.39
N ARG A 50 -19.43 15.62 -22.35
CA ARG A 50 -19.73 17.06 -22.20
C ARG A 50 -21.22 17.37 -22.16
N ARG A 51 -22.09 16.49 -22.63
CA ARG A 51 -23.56 16.63 -22.55
C ARG A 51 -24.15 16.16 -21.23
N ARG A 52 -23.38 15.54 -20.36
CA ARG A 52 -23.89 15.01 -19.09
C ARG A 52 -24.16 16.14 -18.09
N SER A 53 -25.22 16.00 -17.33
CA SER A 53 -25.47 16.87 -16.19
C SER A 53 -24.61 16.45 -14.99
N LEU A 54 -24.40 17.37 -14.06
CA LEU A 54 -23.70 17.08 -12.80
C LEU A 54 -24.37 15.93 -12.03
N ALA A 55 -25.70 15.92 -11.94
CA ALA A 55 -26.44 14.84 -11.27
C ALA A 55 -26.22 13.46 -11.92
N GLN A 56 -26.10 13.40 -13.26
CA GLN A 56 -25.75 12.16 -13.95
C GLN A 56 -24.31 11.74 -13.67
N ALA A 57 -23.37 12.69 -13.64
CA ALA A 57 -21.97 12.41 -13.33
C ALA A 57 -21.82 11.88 -11.90
N ASP A 58 -22.48 12.50 -10.91
CA ASP A 58 -22.45 12.05 -9.51
C ASP A 58 -23.06 10.65 -9.33
N ALA A 59 -24.18 10.37 -9.98
CA ALA A 59 -24.85 9.07 -9.86
C ALA A 59 -24.01 7.91 -10.40
N GLU A 60 -23.14 8.18 -11.37
CA GLU A 60 -22.39 7.15 -12.10
C GLU A 60 -20.89 7.17 -11.79
N HIS A 61 -20.42 8.12 -10.96
CA HIS A 61 -19.01 8.32 -10.65
C HIS A 61 -18.32 7.03 -10.17
N ASN A 62 -18.96 6.24 -9.34
CA ASN A 62 -18.40 5.01 -8.79
C ASN A 62 -18.70 3.76 -9.64
N HIS A 63 -19.37 3.91 -10.79
CA HIS A 63 -19.82 2.80 -11.63
C HIS A 63 -19.36 2.93 -13.10
N PRO A 64 -18.07 3.23 -13.37
CA PRO A 64 -17.61 3.51 -14.75
C PRO A 64 -17.80 2.33 -15.71
N ALA A 65 -17.80 1.10 -15.22
CA ALA A 65 -18.01 -0.10 -16.04
C ALA A 65 -19.46 -0.26 -16.53
N GLU A 66 -20.41 0.42 -15.90
CA GLU A 66 -21.85 0.36 -16.19
C GLU A 66 -22.32 1.53 -17.07
N LEU A 67 -21.44 2.51 -17.35
CA LEU A 67 -21.76 3.68 -18.14
C LEU A 67 -22.18 3.30 -19.57
N PRO A 68 -23.32 3.79 -20.07
CA PRO A 68 -23.76 3.58 -21.46
C PRO A 68 -23.03 4.52 -22.42
N ALA A 69 -21.73 4.62 -22.27
CA ALA A 69 -20.88 5.51 -23.04
C ALA A 69 -20.55 4.93 -24.43
N PRO A 70 -20.20 5.78 -25.42
CA PRO A 70 -19.71 5.31 -26.71
C PRO A 70 -18.44 4.45 -26.62
N ALA A 71 -18.21 3.60 -27.59
CA ALA A 71 -16.96 2.87 -27.73
C ALA A 71 -15.77 3.85 -27.81
N PRO A 72 -14.59 3.52 -27.28
CA PRO A 72 -14.23 2.22 -26.70
C PRO A 72 -14.45 2.13 -25.17
N PHE A 73 -14.99 3.18 -24.52
CA PHE A 73 -15.00 3.35 -23.08
C PHE A 73 -15.59 2.16 -22.28
N PRO A 74 -16.77 1.56 -22.66
CA PRO A 74 -17.34 0.48 -21.85
C PRO A 74 -16.45 -0.77 -21.78
N ALA A 75 -15.72 -1.07 -22.85
CA ALA A 75 -14.77 -2.19 -22.87
C ALA A 75 -13.54 -1.90 -22.03
N LEU A 76 -13.01 -0.67 -22.10
CA LEU A 76 -11.88 -0.22 -21.29
C LEU A 76 -12.22 -0.21 -19.80
N ALA A 77 -13.39 0.34 -19.44
CA ALA A 77 -13.82 0.40 -18.04
C ALA A 77 -14.02 -0.99 -17.43
N ARG A 78 -14.65 -1.91 -18.15
CA ARG A 78 -14.77 -3.32 -17.72
C ARG A 78 -13.41 -3.97 -17.55
N ARG A 79 -12.50 -3.78 -18.52
CA ARG A 79 -11.16 -4.36 -18.45
C ARG A 79 -10.36 -3.78 -17.28
N ALA A 80 -10.45 -2.48 -17.03
CA ALA A 80 -9.84 -1.84 -15.87
C ALA A 80 -10.39 -2.42 -14.56
N ALA A 81 -11.71 -2.58 -14.44
CA ALA A 81 -12.35 -3.18 -13.28
C ALA A 81 -11.89 -4.63 -13.04
N GLU A 82 -11.80 -5.45 -14.08
CA GLU A 82 -11.26 -6.82 -13.99
C GLU A 82 -9.81 -6.82 -13.51
N LEU A 83 -8.98 -5.95 -14.08
CA LEU A 83 -7.56 -5.86 -13.76
C LEU A 83 -7.30 -5.25 -12.38
N SER A 84 -8.13 -4.37 -11.89
CA SER A 84 -8.02 -3.76 -10.55
C SER A 84 -8.72 -4.56 -9.46
N ALA A 85 -9.55 -5.57 -9.80
CA ALA A 85 -10.24 -6.38 -8.81
C ALA A 85 -9.26 -7.08 -7.87
N LEU A 86 -9.31 -6.77 -6.59
CA LEU A 86 -8.49 -7.37 -5.55
C LEU A 86 -9.27 -8.49 -4.86
N GLY A 87 -8.60 -9.61 -4.64
CA GLY A 87 -9.10 -10.64 -3.75
C GLY A 87 -9.03 -10.18 -2.29
N GLN A 88 -9.91 -10.73 -1.47
CA GLN A 88 -9.82 -10.55 -0.03
C GLN A 88 -8.84 -11.58 0.54
N LEU A 89 -7.90 -11.12 1.38
CA LEU A 89 -7.09 -12.00 2.20
C LEU A 89 -8.00 -12.68 3.23
N PRO A 90 -7.81 -13.98 3.50
CA PRO A 90 -8.50 -14.63 4.60
C PRO A 90 -8.19 -13.85 5.89
N SER A 91 -9.13 -13.87 6.83
CA SER A 91 -8.94 -13.26 8.14
C SER A 91 -9.16 -14.30 9.22
N ARG A 92 -8.47 -14.09 10.34
CA ARG A 92 -8.74 -14.77 11.60
C ARG A 92 -9.25 -13.74 12.61
N GLU A 93 -10.18 -14.14 13.44
CA GLU A 93 -10.57 -13.31 14.57
C GLU A 93 -9.40 -13.19 15.55
N LEU A 94 -9.14 -11.96 15.98
CA LEU A 94 -8.27 -11.73 17.12
C LEU A 94 -9.06 -12.13 18.37
N GLY A 95 -8.47 -12.94 19.23
CA GLY A 95 -9.07 -13.27 20.53
C GLY A 95 -9.33 -12.01 21.37
N PRO A 96 -9.89 -12.16 22.58
CA PRO A 96 -10.11 -11.04 23.49
C PRO A 96 -8.81 -10.26 23.70
N LEU A 97 -8.81 -8.98 23.34
CA LEU A 97 -7.65 -8.11 23.49
C LEU A 97 -7.76 -7.28 24.76
N PRO A 98 -6.68 -7.12 25.53
CA PRO A 98 -6.66 -6.20 26.67
C PRO A 98 -7.00 -4.77 26.21
N GLU A 99 -7.94 -4.09 26.89
CA GLU A 99 -8.34 -2.71 26.57
C GLU A 99 -7.16 -1.73 26.52
N ARG A 100 -6.16 -1.97 27.38
CA ARG A 100 -4.94 -1.15 27.45
C ARG A 100 -4.07 -1.18 26.17
N LEU A 101 -4.31 -2.10 25.22
CA LEU A 101 -3.64 -2.10 23.92
C LEU A 101 -4.06 -0.94 23.02
N SER A 102 -5.31 -0.49 23.14
CA SER A 102 -5.87 0.61 22.35
C SER A 102 -5.70 1.99 23.00
N VAL A 103 -5.04 2.08 24.17
CA VAL A 103 -4.76 3.35 24.84
C VAL A 103 -3.90 4.24 23.95
N ASP A 104 -4.23 5.52 23.87
CA ASP A 104 -3.55 6.54 23.04
C ASP A 104 -3.60 6.28 21.52
N VAL A 105 -4.57 5.51 21.05
CA VAL A 105 -4.80 5.28 19.60
C VAL A 105 -6.16 5.84 19.19
N PRO A 106 -6.24 6.72 18.16
CA PRO A 106 -7.53 7.10 17.58
C PRO A 106 -8.29 5.87 17.07
N GLY A 107 -9.61 5.84 17.28
CA GLY A 107 -10.45 4.67 16.96
C GLY A 107 -10.28 4.15 15.53
N ARG A 108 -10.26 5.05 14.52
CA ARG A 108 -10.02 4.68 13.10
C ARG A 108 -8.65 3.98 12.92
N LYS A 109 -7.61 4.50 13.57
CA LYS A 109 -6.27 3.88 13.48
C LYS A 109 -6.25 2.50 14.14
N TRP A 110 -6.95 2.33 15.26
CA TRP A 110 -7.07 1.03 15.92
C TRP A 110 -7.77 0.01 15.05
N GLN A 111 -8.85 0.40 14.37
CA GLN A 111 -9.54 -0.47 13.40
C GLN A 111 -8.61 -0.92 12.26
N GLN A 112 -7.79 -0.02 11.73
CA GLN A 112 -6.81 -0.38 10.68
C GLN A 112 -5.74 -1.34 11.19
N ILE A 113 -5.23 -1.13 12.41
CA ILE A 113 -4.24 -2.01 13.04
C ILE A 113 -4.83 -3.40 13.26
N SER A 114 -6.04 -3.49 13.81
CA SER A 114 -6.73 -4.76 14.04
C SER A 114 -7.02 -5.50 12.74
N ALA A 115 -7.56 -4.80 11.73
CA ALA A 115 -7.83 -5.38 10.43
C ALA A 115 -6.55 -5.89 9.73
N PHE A 116 -5.43 -5.19 9.87
CA PHE A 116 -4.14 -5.66 9.36
C PHE A 116 -3.68 -6.92 10.09
N ALA A 117 -3.72 -6.93 11.42
CA ALA A 117 -3.32 -8.09 12.23
C ALA A 117 -4.17 -9.33 11.95
N GLU A 118 -5.48 -9.17 11.76
CA GLU A 118 -6.40 -10.25 11.38
C GLU A 118 -6.05 -10.91 10.04
N ARG A 119 -5.41 -10.17 9.14
CA ARG A 119 -5.02 -10.62 7.79
C ARG A 119 -3.61 -11.22 7.71
N LEU A 120 -2.84 -11.15 8.81
CA LEU A 120 -1.50 -11.73 8.88
C LEU A 120 -1.56 -13.24 9.09
N LEU A 121 -1.70 -13.98 8.00
CA LEU A 121 -1.67 -15.44 8.00
C LEU A 121 -0.29 -15.93 7.54
N PHE A 122 0.72 -15.70 8.37
CA PHE A 122 2.07 -16.16 8.10
C PHE A 122 2.16 -17.69 8.17
N GLN A 123 2.94 -18.28 7.27
CA GLN A 123 3.15 -19.74 7.22
C GLN A 123 3.96 -20.24 8.42
N ARG A 124 4.85 -19.41 8.92
CA ARG A 124 5.67 -19.69 10.10
C ARG A 124 5.26 -18.76 11.22
N GLN A 125 5.09 -19.32 12.42
CA GLN A 125 4.83 -18.52 13.60
C GLN A 125 6.04 -17.59 13.86
N PRO A 126 5.86 -16.28 13.86
CA PRO A 126 6.94 -15.35 14.16
C PRO A 126 7.46 -15.54 15.59
N ALA A 127 8.77 -15.61 15.75
CA ALA A 127 9.41 -15.56 17.05
C ALA A 127 9.79 -14.12 17.43
N HIS A 128 10.11 -13.30 16.43
CA HIS A 128 10.52 -11.92 16.61
C HIS A 128 9.85 -11.01 15.57
N TRP A 129 8.98 -10.14 16.02
CA TRP A 129 8.36 -9.11 15.20
C TRP A 129 9.29 -7.89 15.07
N LEU A 130 9.34 -7.33 13.88
CA LEU A 130 9.98 -6.03 13.65
C LEU A 130 8.94 -5.07 13.06
N ASP A 131 8.53 -4.07 13.83
CA ASP A 131 7.56 -3.04 13.43
C ASP A 131 8.32 -1.84 12.84
N TRP A 132 8.17 -1.67 11.53
CA TRP A 132 8.92 -0.70 10.72
C TRP A 132 8.16 0.61 10.59
N CYS A 133 8.77 1.74 10.95
CA CYS A 133 8.12 3.04 11.07
C CYS A 133 6.95 2.97 12.07
N SER A 134 7.26 2.44 13.24
CA SER A 134 6.27 1.93 14.19
C SER A 134 5.43 3.00 14.88
N GLY A 135 5.83 4.27 14.82
CA GLY A 135 5.27 5.29 15.68
C GLY A 135 5.41 4.89 17.15
N LYS A 136 4.32 4.86 17.89
CA LYS A 136 4.32 4.34 19.26
C LYS A 136 4.31 2.81 19.35
N GLY A 137 4.42 2.06 18.24
CA GLY A 137 4.48 0.60 18.23
C GLY A 137 3.15 -0.12 18.51
N HIS A 138 2.02 0.46 18.16
CA HIS A 138 0.72 -0.14 18.45
C HIS A 138 0.48 -1.45 17.70
N LEU A 139 0.91 -1.52 16.42
CA LEU A 139 0.82 -2.74 15.62
C LEU A 139 1.72 -3.84 16.21
N GLY A 140 3.00 -3.52 16.44
CA GLY A 140 3.95 -4.47 17.01
C GLY A 140 3.48 -5.03 18.35
N ARG A 141 2.97 -4.18 19.27
CA ARG A 141 2.41 -4.64 20.55
C ARG A 141 1.21 -5.56 20.39
N LEU A 142 0.31 -5.28 19.43
CA LEU A 142 -0.82 -6.17 19.17
C LEU A 142 -0.34 -7.55 18.71
N LEU A 143 0.66 -7.58 17.82
CA LEU A 143 1.19 -8.83 17.27
C LEU A 143 2.00 -9.66 18.28
N ALA A 144 2.67 -8.99 19.22
CA ALA A 144 3.53 -9.63 20.22
C ALA A 144 2.77 -10.14 21.48
N GLN A 145 1.43 -10.10 21.50
CA GLN A 145 0.63 -10.56 22.65
C GLN A 145 0.81 -12.05 22.98
N GLY A 146 1.30 -12.84 22.06
CA GLY A 146 1.61 -14.26 22.28
C GLY A 146 2.98 -14.54 22.91
N GLY A 147 3.69 -13.52 23.41
CA GLY A 147 5.00 -13.67 24.07
C GLY A 147 6.20 -13.59 23.13
N GLN A 148 5.98 -13.22 21.86
CA GLN A 148 7.07 -13.03 20.90
C GLN A 148 7.90 -11.79 21.26
N HIS A 149 9.18 -11.78 20.84
CA HIS A 149 9.99 -10.57 20.89
C HIS A 149 9.49 -9.52 19.92
N LEU A 150 9.66 -8.24 20.25
CA LEU A 150 9.29 -7.11 19.42
C LEU A 150 10.44 -6.11 19.34
N THR A 151 10.80 -5.73 18.13
CA THR A 151 11.64 -4.56 17.86
C THR A 151 10.82 -3.55 17.07
N CYS A 152 10.72 -2.32 17.57
CA CYS A 152 10.09 -1.18 16.92
C CYS A 152 11.15 -0.22 16.43
N LEU A 153 11.11 0.15 15.15
CA LEU A 153 11.99 1.17 14.57
C LEU A 153 11.18 2.42 14.26
N GLU A 154 11.61 3.55 14.82
CA GLU A 154 10.92 4.83 14.65
C GLU A 154 11.95 5.97 14.58
N TYR A 155 11.69 6.96 13.72
CA TYR A 155 12.54 8.13 13.53
C TYR A 155 12.44 9.12 14.67
N ASP A 156 11.22 9.38 15.15
CA ASP A 156 10.93 10.38 16.19
C ASP A 156 11.25 9.85 17.60
N PRO A 157 12.25 10.41 18.30
CA PRO A 157 12.64 9.97 19.63
C PRO A 157 11.52 10.08 20.66
N GLN A 158 10.59 11.02 20.51
CA GLN A 158 9.46 11.15 21.44
C GLN A 158 8.48 9.99 21.29
N LEU A 159 8.27 9.53 20.06
CA LEU A 159 7.43 8.35 19.77
C LEU A 159 8.11 7.06 20.24
N VAL A 160 9.43 6.96 20.09
CA VAL A 160 10.24 5.85 20.61
C VAL A 160 10.06 5.72 22.12
N GLU A 161 10.29 6.82 22.85
CA GLU A 161 10.16 6.84 24.31
C GLU A 161 8.72 6.53 24.78
N ALA A 162 7.72 7.14 24.14
CA ALA A 162 6.32 6.87 24.42
C ALA A 162 5.95 5.41 24.15
N GLY A 163 6.45 4.84 23.03
CA GLY A 163 6.25 3.44 22.68
C GLY A 163 6.88 2.48 23.67
N GLN A 164 8.11 2.76 24.11
CA GLN A 164 8.81 1.97 25.13
C GLN A 164 8.02 1.90 26.44
N ARG A 165 7.57 3.06 26.96
CA ARG A 165 6.73 3.12 28.17
C ARG A 165 5.43 2.33 28.04
N LEU A 166 4.77 2.36 26.87
CA LEU A 166 3.55 1.59 26.63
C LEU A 166 3.81 0.08 26.59
N SER A 167 4.93 -0.34 26.03
CA SER A 167 5.33 -1.76 26.00
C SER A 167 5.69 -2.29 27.38
N GLU A 168 6.38 -1.49 28.21
CA GLU A 168 6.71 -1.82 29.61
C GLU A 168 5.46 -2.02 30.46
N ARG A 169 4.45 -1.14 30.34
CA ARG A 169 3.16 -1.27 31.04
C ARG A 169 2.42 -2.56 30.71
N LEU A 170 2.68 -3.12 29.53
CA LEU A 170 2.12 -4.39 29.05
C LEU A 170 3.04 -5.58 29.36
N GLN A 171 4.19 -5.34 29.95
CA GLN A 171 5.22 -6.35 30.24
C GLN A 171 5.64 -7.17 29.03
N LEU A 172 5.70 -6.53 27.84
CA LEU A 172 6.13 -7.16 26.60
C LEU A 172 7.66 -7.16 26.49
N ALA A 173 8.20 -8.22 25.92
CA ALA A 173 9.61 -8.31 25.51
C ALA A 173 9.84 -7.43 24.28
N ALA A 174 9.84 -6.11 24.44
CA ALA A 174 9.88 -5.14 23.38
C ALA A 174 11.04 -4.15 23.54
N SER A 175 11.68 -3.82 22.42
CA SER A 175 12.69 -2.78 22.30
C SER A 175 12.25 -1.74 21.29
N HIS A 176 12.17 -0.47 21.68
CA HIS A 176 11.90 0.64 20.78
C HIS A 176 13.21 1.38 20.50
N LEU A 177 13.59 1.46 19.24
CA LEU A 177 14.87 2.01 18.79
C LEU A 177 14.63 3.22 17.89
N GLN A 178 15.35 4.30 18.17
CA GLN A 178 15.40 5.42 17.26
C GLN A 178 16.20 5.00 16.02
N GLN A 179 15.58 5.05 14.85
CA GLN A 179 16.22 4.70 13.58
C GLN A 179 15.59 5.47 12.43
N ASP A 180 16.43 6.20 11.69
CA ASP A 180 16.06 6.59 10.34
C ASP A 180 16.18 5.36 9.43
N VAL A 181 15.04 4.84 9.00
CA VAL A 181 15.01 3.62 8.18
C VAL A 181 15.49 3.84 6.74
N LEU A 182 15.66 5.10 6.31
CA LEU A 182 16.27 5.44 5.03
C LEU A 182 17.80 5.58 5.12
N ALA A 183 18.36 5.68 6.32
CA ALA A 183 19.80 5.75 6.52
C ALA A 183 20.50 4.43 6.16
N ASP A 184 21.80 4.51 5.84
CA ASP A 184 22.58 3.38 5.36
C ASP A 184 22.72 2.26 6.40
N ASP A 185 22.74 2.61 7.68
CA ASP A 185 22.88 1.67 8.80
C ASP A 185 21.58 0.91 9.14
N ALA A 186 20.43 1.29 8.57
CA ALA A 186 19.15 0.64 8.85
C ALA A 186 19.15 -0.87 8.57
N GLY A 187 19.97 -1.31 7.61
CA GLY A 187 20.15 -2.74 7.30
C GLY A 187 20.67 -3.58 8.47
N ALA A 188 21.47 -2.99 9.36
CA ALA A 188 21.99 -3.68 10.54
C ALA A 188 20.90 -4.04 11.57
N ARG A 189 19.71 -3.47 11.45
CA ARG A 189 18.56 -3.75 12.31
C ARG A 189 17.76 -4.97 11.91
N LEU A 190 18.00 -5.53 10.72
CA LEU A 190 17.29 -6.70 10.21
C LEU A 190 18.19 -7.94 10.21
N THR A 191 17.60 -9.06 10.60
CA THR A 191 18.19 -10.38 10.50
C THR A 191 17.16 -11.36 9.94
N ALA A 192 17.60 -12.56 9.52
CA ALA A 192 16.73 -13.62 9.02
C ALA A 192 15.68 -14.10 10.04
N GLU A 193 15.88 -13.84 11.33
CA GLU A 193 14.96 -14.22 12.41
C GLU A 193 13.75 -13.29 12.53
N HIS A 194 13.85 -12.08 12.00
CA HIS A 194 12.77 -11.13 12.06
C HIS A 194 11.63 -11.47 11.10
N SER A 195 10.41 -11.19 11.55
CA SER A 195 9.21 -11.11 10.72
C SER A 195 8.77 -9.65 10.63
N PRO A 196 9.25 -8.90 9.62
CA PRO A 196 8.97 -7.48 9.50
C PRO A 196 7.51 -7.21 9.12
N VAL A 197 6.95 -6.18 9.73
CA VAL A 197 5.63 -5.63 9.40
C VAL A 197 5.70 -4.12 9.26
N ALA A 198 4.89 -3.57 8.36
CA ALA A 198 4.78 -2.13 8.18
C ALA A 198 3.36 -1.74 7.77
N LEU A 199 2.71 -0.93 8.57
CA LEU A 199 1.42 -0.31 8.27
C LEU A 199 1.62 1.19 8.09
N HIS A 200 1.23 1.72 6.90
CA HIS A 200 1.45 3.11 6.51
C HIS A 200 2.92 3.56 6.33
N ALA A 201 3.86 2.64 6.17
CA ALA A 201 5.20 2.99 5.70
C ALA A 201 5.14 3.26 4.19
N CYS A 202 5.06 4.52 3.80
CA CYS A 202 4.72 4.95 2.45
C CYS A 202 5.94 5.27 1.58
N GLY A 203 5.81 5.10 0.27
CA GLY A 203 6.85 5.44 -0.71
C GLY A 203 8.17 4.71 -0.45
N ASP A 204 9.26 5.44 -0.36
CA ASP A 204 10.59 4.87 -0.17
C ASP A 204 10.73 4.07 1.13
N LEU A 205 9.92 4.34 2.15
CA LEU A 205 9.98 3.63 3.43
C LEU A 205 9.68 2.13 3.28
N HIS A 206 8.60 1.75 2.56
CA HIS A 206 8.29 0.33 2.34
C HIS A 206 9.20 -0.30 1.29
N VAL A 207 9.62 0.46 0.28
CA VAL A 207 10.59 -0.02 -0.72
C VAL A 207 11.91 -0.38 -0.04
N ARG A 208 12.37 0.45 0.90
CA ARG A 208 13.58 0.18 1.69
C ARG A 208 13.42 -1.09 2.52
N LEU A 209 12.27 -1.27 3.19
CA LEU A 209 11.99 -2.49 3.96
C LEU A 209 12.05 -3.73 3.07
N LEU A 210 11.38 -3.73 1.92
CA LEU A 210 11.38 -4.87 0.99
C LEU A 210 12.81 -5.26 0.55
N ARG A 211 13.66 -4.28 0.24
CA ARG A 211 15.06 -4.51 -0.13
C ARG A 211 15.88 -5.08 1.02
N LEU A 212 15.79 -4.45 2.18
CA LEU A 212 16.59 -4.84 3.35
C LEU A 212 16.16 -6.19 3.92
N ALA A 213 14.86 -6.46 4.02
CA ALA A 213 14.34 -7.73 4.49
C ALA A 213 14.70 -8.89 3.55
N SER A 214 14.66 -8.65 2.24
CA SER A 214 15.13 -9.63 1.24
C SER A 214 16.61 -9.89 1.37
N ALA A 215 17.45 -8.86 1.53
CA ALA A 215 18.89 -8.99 1.70
C ALA A 215 19.27 -9.70 3.02
N ALA A 216 18.52 -9.44 4.09
CA ALA A 216 18.69 -10.09 5.39
C ALA A 216 18.21 -11.54 5.43
N GLY A 217 17.53 -12.03 4.38
CA GLY A 217 16.98 -13.39 4.32
C GLY A 217 15.74 -13.60 5.19
N CYS A 218 14.97 -12.54 5.49
CA CYS A 218 13.70 -12.68 6.20
C CYS A 218 12.76 -13.59 5.42
N ALA A 219 12.25 -14.64 6.07
CA ALA A 219 11.44 -15.67 5.40
C ALA A 219 10.04 -15.15 5.01
N GLN A 220 9.54 -14.14 5.70
CA GLN A 220 8.21 -13.58 5.51
C GLN A 220 8.17 -12.14 6.02
N LEU A 221 7.35 -11.31 5.39
CA LEU A 221 7.07 -9.94 5.82
C LEU A 221 5.68 -9.52 5.34
N ALA A 222 5.12 -8.46 5.93
CA ALA A 222 3.87 -7.88 5.45
C ALA A 222 3.94 -6.36 5.47
N VAL A 223 3.47 -5.74 4.39
CA VAL A 223 3.39 -4.29 4.26
C VAL A 223 2.02 -3.87 3.72
N ALA A 224 1.48 -2.78 4.24
CA ALA A 224 0.30 -2.11 3.71
C ALA A 224 0.57 -0.60 3.60
N PRO A 225 1.19 -0.15 2.50
CA PRO A 225 1.41 1.26 2.24
C PRO A 225 0.10 1.91 1.81
N CYS A 226 -0.11 3.19 2.17
CA CYS A 226 -1.27 3.96 1.72
C CYS A 226 -0.92 4.98 0.63
N CYS A 227 0.34 5.35 0.46
CA CYS A 227 0.77 6.37 -0.49
C CYS A 227 2.03 5.91 -1.24
N TYR A 228 1.98 5.84 -2.56
CA TYR A 228 3.11 5.44 -3.40
C TYR A 228 3.95 6.63 -3.87
N ASN A 229 3.40 7.85 -3.82
CA ASN A 229 4.05 9.08 -4.27
C ASN A 229 5.08 9.67 -3.28
N ARG A 230 5.31 9.06 -2.14
CA ARG A 230 6.29 9.48 -1.12
C ARG A 230 7.69 8.96 -1.45
N ILE A 231 8.19 9.31 -2.64
CA ILE A 231 9.52 8.93 -3.13
C ILE A 231 10.38 10.16 -3.34
N ALA A 232 11.70 10.04 -3.18
CA ALA A 232 12.67 11.10 -3.40
C ALA A 232 13.02 11.27 -4.89
N ALA A 233 12.94 10.19 -5.68
CA ALA A 233 13.23 10.21 -7.10
C ALA A 233 12.07 10.84 -7.90
N GLU A 234 12.38 11.43 -9.07
CA GLU A 234 11.37 11.97 -10.00
C GLU A 234 10.44 10.88 -10.56
N HIS A 235 10.93 9.64 -10.67
CA HIS A 235 10.21 8.50 -11.20
C HIS A 235 10.30 7.31 -10.25
N TYR A 236 9.24 6.51 -10.23
CA TYR A 236 9.20 5.28 -9.44
C TYR A 236 10.29 4.29 -9.89
N GLN A 237 11.04 3.77 -8.93
CA GLN A 237 12.11 2.81 -9.17
C GLN A 237 11.61 1.38 -8.96
N ALA A 238 11.39 0.66 -10.06
CA ALA A 238 10.87 -0.70 -10.03
C ALA A 238 11.79 -1.69 -9.28
N LEU A 239 11.20 -2.54 -8.43
CA LEU A 239 11.94 -3.55 -7.66
C LEU A 239 12.10 -4.88 -8.42
N SER A 240 11.06 -5.35 -9.08
CA SER A 240 11.07 -6.65 -9.76
C SER A 240 11.67 -6.59 -11.15
N ALA A 241 12.25 -7.70 -11.61
CA ALA A 241 12.80 -7.79 -12.96
C ALA A 241 11.72 -7.55 -14.06
N PRO A 242 10.50 -8.08 -13.97
CA PRO A 242 9.45 -7.76 -14.92
C PRO A 242 9.12 -6.26 -14.97
N ALA A 243 9.01 -5.60 -13.82
CA ALA A 243 8.71 -4.17 -13.77
C ALA A 243 9.86 -3.30 -14.30
N ARG A 244 11.13 -3.71 -14.10
CA ARG A 244 12.28 -3.01 -14.70
C ARG A 244 12.36 -3.17 -16.23
N ALA A 245 11.76 -4.21 -16.78
CA ALA A 245 11.69 -4.44 -18.23
C ALA A 245 10.51 -3.70 -18.91
N SER A 246 9.58 -3.17 -18.11
CA SER A 246 8.45 -2.38 -18.63
C SER A 246 8.92 -1.05 -19.22
N THR A 247 8.21 -0.59 -20.25
CA THR A 247 8.35 0.75 -20.82
C THR A 247 7.57 1.81 -20.03
N LEU A 248 6.73 1.39 -19.09
CA LEU A 248 5.95 2.28 -18.23
C LEU A 248 6.85 2.96 -17.20
N GLN A 249 7.01 4.26 -17.35
CA GLN A 249 7.66 5.09 -16.35
C GLN A 249 6.60 5.92 -15.63
N LEU A 250 6.51 5.77 -14.31
CA LEU A 250 5.57 6.50 -13.47
C LEU A 250 6.29 7.66 -12.80
N SER A 251 5.87 8.87 -13.12
CA SER A 251 6.32 10.10 -12.47
C SER A 251 5.68 10.29 -11.10
N LEU A 252 6.19 11.22 -10.30
CA LEU A 252 5.53 11.64 -9.06
C LEU A 252 4.09 12.10 -9.29
N ASP A 253 3.82 12.74 -10.41
CA ASP A 253 2.48 13.20 -10.76
C ASP A 253 1.55 12.05 -11.07
N ASP A 254 2.02 11.03 -11.80
CA ASP A 254 1.24 9.80 -12.04
C ASP A 254 0.90 9.09 -10.72
N LEU A 255 1.86 9.02 -9.79
CA LEU A 255 1.67 8.40 -8.47
C LEU A 255 0.74 9.19 -7.54
N ARG A 256 0.44 10.45 -7.87
CA ARG A 256 -0.52 11.30 -7.12
C ARG A 256 -1.94 11.16 -7.63
N LEU A 257 -2.17 10.63 -8.83
CA LEU A 257 -3.53 10.48 -9.38
C LEU A 257 -4.50 9.80 -8.41
N PRO A 258 -4.15 8.68 -7.75
CA PRO A 258 -5.06 8.03 -6.80
C PRO A 258 -5.40 8.85 -5.56
N LEU A 259 -4.62 9.89 -5.24
CA LEU A 259 -4.87 10.75 -4.07
C LEU A 259 -5.98 11.77 -4.32
N ALA A 260 -6.31 12.04 -5.57
CA ALA A 260 -7.36 12.98 -5.94
C ALA A 260 -8.77 12.37 -5.89
N GLU A 261 -8.85 11.05 -5.77
CA GLU A 261 -10.10 10.27 -5.81
C GLU A 261 -10.53 9.75 -4.42
N THR A 262 -9.81 10.14 -3.36
CA THR A 262 -10.10 9.77 -1.95
C THR A 262 -10.57 11.00 -1.11
#